data_eb11eab3c7576574ab31e2f599411f2d
#
_entry.id   eb11eab3c7576574ab31e2f599411f2d
#
_cell.length_a   1.000
_cell.length_b   1.000
_cell.length_c   1.000
_cell.angle_alpha   90.00
_cell.angle_beta   90.00
_cell.angle_gamma   90.00
#
_symmetry.space_group_name_H-M   'P 1'
#
loop_
_entity.id
_entity.type
_entity.pdbx_description
1 polymer ?
#
loop_
_entity_poly.entity_id
_entity_poly.type
_entity_poly.pdbx_seq_one_letter_code
_entity_poly.pdbx_strand_id
1 'polypeptide(L)'
;MGLDFDPIEEARTNWKHHGWGDGQAMVAATSITRAHQIVLARINAALAPFDLTFSRFEVLALLYFARENSLPMGKIGARLQ
;
A
#
# COMPACT_ATOMS: atom_id res chain seq x y z
N MET A 1 13.87 13.66 -1.97
CA MET A 1 14.00 14.78 -1.05
C MET A 1 13.46 14.40 0.31
N GLY A 2 14.27 14.48 1.33
CA GLY A 2 13.86 14.11 2.68
C GLY A 2 13.60 15.32 3.57
N LEU A 3 12.95 15.09 4.68
CA LEU A 3 12.84 16.08 5.75
C LEU A 3 14.06 15.98 6.65
N ASP A 4 14.39 17.07 7.35
CA ASP A 4 15.49 17.10 8.33
C ASP A 4 15.15 16.28 9.57
N PHE A 5 13.92 15.82 9.69
CA PHE A 5 13.45 15.03 10.82
C PHE A 5 12.55 13.91 10.32
N ASP A 6 12.36 12.90 11.16
CA ASP A 6 11.44 11.82 10.90
C ASP A 6 10.03 12.22 11.36
N PRO A 7 9.08 12.42 10.43
CA PRO A 7 7.73 12.85 10.81
C PRO A 7 7.00 11.87 11.72
N ILE A 8 7.28 10.58 11.57
CA ILE A 8 6.63 9.54 12.39
C ILE A 8 7.19 9.60 13.81
N GLU A 9 8.50 9.74 13.97
CA GLU A 9 9.11 9.85 15.29
C GLU A 9 8.71 11.16 15.98
N GLU A 10 8.56 12.24 15.24
CA GLU A 10 8.05 13.49 15.78
C GLU A 10 6.62 13.32 16.28
N ALA A 11 5.78 12.67 15.50
CA ALA A 11 4.40 12.39 15.90
C ALA A 11 4.36 11.53 17.16
N ARG A 12 5.26 10.55 17.29
CA ARG A 12 5.36 9.73 18.48
C ARG A 12 5.73 10.55 19.72
N THR A 13 6.70 11.46 19.58
CA THR A 13 7.10 12.37 20.65
C THR A 13 5.93 13.22 21.11
N ASN A 14 5.20 13.81 20.18
CA ASN A 14 4.02 14.61 20.49
C ASN A 14 2.91 13.79 21.13
N TRP A 15 2.73 12.54 20.70
CA TRP A 15 1.76 11.62 21.27
C TRP A 15 2.01 11.41 22.76
N LYS A 16 3.26 11.13 23.11
CA LYS A 16 3.67 10.97 24.50
C LYS A 16 3.53 12.26 25.29
N HIS A 17 3.91 13.37 24.68
CA HIS A 17 3.87 14.67 25.35
C HIS A 17 2.44 15.07 25.73
N HIS A 18 1.45 14.68 24.91
CA HIS A 18 0.05 14.93 25.19
C HIS A 18 -0.60 13.89 26.11
N GLY A 19 0.16 12.92 26.61
CA GLY A 19 -0.35 11.92 27.52
C GLY A 19 -1.22 10.84 26.89
N TRP A 20 -1.06 10.62 25.59
CA TRP A 20 -1.86 9.64 24.85
C TRP A 20 -1.26 8.24 24.84
N GLY A 21 -0.16 8.02 25.56
CA GLY A 21 0.53 6.75 25.63
C GLY A 21 1.86 6.77 24.87
N ASP A 22 2.44 5.57 24.64
CA ASP A 22 3.73 5.45 23.99
C ASP A 22 3.70 5.57 22.47
N GLY A 23 2.52 5.48 21.88
CA GLY A 23 2.33 5.64 20.45
C GLY A 23 2.77 4.47 19.59
N GLN A 24 3.04 3.29 20.16
CA GLN A 24 3.52 2.14 19.38
C GLN A 24 2.54 1.71 18.29
N ALA A 25 1.25 1.64 18.62
CA ALA A 25 0.24 1.25 17.65
C ALA A 25 0.12 2.28 16.53
N MET A 26 0.16 3.56 16.88
CA MET A 26 0.14 4.65 15.89
C MET A 26 1.35 4.58 14.97
N VAL A 27 2.55 4.39 15.52
CA VAL A 27 3.78 4.27 14.74
C VAL A 27 3.69 3.09 13.77
N ALA A 28 3.21 1.93 14.24
CA ALA A 28 3.07 0.76 13.39
C ALA A 28 2.08 1.00 12.25
N ALA A 29 0.89 1.52 12.57
CA ALA A 29 -0.14 1.77 11.55
C ALA A 29 0.31 2.81 10.52
N THR A 30 0.91 3.91 10.99
CA THR A 30 1.38 4.97 10.10
C THR A 30 2.54 4.49 9.23
N SER A 31 3.46 3.72 9.79
CA SER A 31 4.60 3.18 9.03
C SER A 31 4.14 2.24 7.92
N ILE A 32 3.20 1.35 8.22
CA ILE A 32 2.64 0.42 7.23
C ILE A 32 1.93 1.20 6.12
N THR A 33 1.12 2.19 6.49
CA THR A 33 0.40 3.02 5.53
C THR A 33 1.35 3.77 4.61
N ARG A 34 2.41 4.37 5.17
CA ARG A 34 3.43 5.08 4.37
C ARG A 34 4.19 4.15 3.47
N ALA A 35 4.61 2.99 3.97
CA ALA A 35 5.29 1.98 3.16
C ALA A 35 4.41 1.54 2.00
N HIS A 36 3.12 1.30 2.25
CA HIS A 36 2.16 0.93 1.20
C HIS A 36 2.08 2.00 0.12
N GLN A 37 1.97 3.26 0.51
CA GLN A 37 1.89 4.38 -0.44
C GLN A 37 3.15 4.46 -1.32
N ILE A 38 4.33 4.31 -0.72
CA ILE A 38 5.60 4.37 -1.46
C ILE A 38 5.72 3.20 -2.43
N VAL A 39 5.42 1.99 -1.99
CA VAL A 39 5.49 0.79 -2.82
C VAL A 39 4.52 0.90 -3.98
N LEU A 40 3.27 1.28 -3.69
CA LEU A 40 2.23 1.41 -4.70
C LEU A 40 2.59 2.47 -5.76
N ALA A 41 3.12 3.61 -5.32
CA ALA A 41 3.55 4.66 -6.24
C ALA A 41 4.65 4.17 -7.19
N ARG A 42 5.62 3.40 -6.69
CA ARG A 42 6.68 2.84 -7.51
C ARG A 42 6.19 1.79 -8.49
N ILE A 43 5.28 0.93 -8.05
CA ILE A 43 4.68 -0.07 -8.92
C ILE A 43 3.89 0.60 -10.04
N ASN A 44 3.06 1.58 -9.70
CA ASN A 44 2.26 2.30 -10.69
C ASN A 44 3.16 3.06 -11.69
N ALA A 45 4.26 3.64 -11.21
CA ALA A 45 5.22 4.31 -12.10
C ALA A 45 5.84 3.33 -13.09
N ALA A 46 6.16 2.12 -12.66
CA ALA A 46 6.72 1.09 -13.53
C ALA A 46 5.69 0.59 -14.56
N LEU A 47 4.41 0.57 -14.20
CA LEU A 47 3.33 0.09 -15.07
C LEU A 47 2.76 1.16 -15.99
N ALA A 48 2.98 2.44 -15.68
CA ALA A 48 2.42 3.54 -16.44
C ALA A 48 2.73 3.50 -17.96
N PRO A 49 3.97 3.14 -18.39
CA PRO A 49 4.25 3.02 -19.81
C PRO A 49 3.39 2.00 -20.56
N PHE A 50 2.81 1.05 -19.85
CA PHE A 50 1.93 0.03 -20.41
C PHE A 50 0.45 0.38 -20.24
N ASP A 51 0.13 1.59 -19.80
CA ASP A 51 -1.22 2.05 -19.48
C ASP A 51 -1.92 1.16 -18.45
N LEU A 52 -1.16 0.72 -17.45
CA LEU A 52 -1.64 -0.16 -16.38
C LEU A 52 -1.47 0.50 -15.01
N THR A 53 -2.38 0.17 -14.11
CA THR A 53 -2.23 0.37 -12.68
C THR A 53 -1.98 -0.99 -12.02
N PHE A 54 -1.57 -0.98 -10.75
CA PHE A 54 -1.35 -2.22 -10.02
C PHE A 54 -2.62 -3.07 -9.98
N SER A 55 -3.78 -2.45 -9.74
CA SER A 55 -5.06 -3.19 -9.70
C SER A 55 -5.37 -3.85 -11.03
N ARG A 56 -5.17 -3.14 -12.14
CA ARG A 56 -5.38 -3.71 -13.47
C ARG A 56 -4.40 -4.84 -13.77
N PHE A 57 -3.15 -4.65 -13.36
CA PHE A 57 -2.14 -5.69 -13.52
C PHE A 57 -2.53 -6.96 -12.77
N GLU A 58 -3.01 -6.85 -11.53
CA GLU A 58 -3.42 -8.01 -10.75
C GLU A 58 -4.57 -8.78 -11.40
N VAL A 59 -5.56 -8.07 -11.94
CA VAL A 59 -6.67 -8.71 -12.66
C VAL A 59 -6.15 -9.44 -13.91
N LEU A 60 -5.30 -8.78 -14.69
CA LEU A 60 -4.73 -9.39 -15.88
C LEU A 60 -3.88 -10.60 -15.55
N ALA A 61 -3.09 -10.54 -14.49
CA ALA A 61 -2.28 -11.67 -14.05
C ALA A 61 -3.14 -12.85 -13.63
N LEU A 62 -4.24 -12.61 -12.90
CA LEU A 62 -5.18 -13.67 -12.55
C LEU A 62 -5.80 -14.31 -13.78
N LEU A 63 -6.22 -13.50 -14.73
CA LEU A 63 -6.81 -14.01 -15.99
C LEU A 63 -5.78 -14.82 -16.78
N TYR A 64 -4.54 -14.37 -16.81
CA TYR A 64 -3.47 -15.09 -17.50
C TYR A 64 -3.22 -16.47 -16.88
N PHE A 65 -3.26 -16.54 -15.53
CA PHE A 65 -3.05 -17.79 -14.82
C PHE A 65 -4.29 -18.68 -14.77
N ALA A 66 -5.48 -18.15 -15.09
CA ALA A 66 -6.70 -18.94 -15.13
C ALA A 66 -6.68 -19.87 -16.35
N ARG A 67 -7.16 -21.12 -16.15
CA ARG A 67 -7.14 -22.15 -17.20
C ARG A 67 -7.87 -21.69 -18.47
N GLU A 68 -8.96 -20.94 -18.30
CA GLU A 68 -9.82 -20.48 -19.40
C GLU A 68 -9.63 -19.02 -19.75
N ASN A 69 -8.62 -18.38 -19.15
CA ASN A 69 -8.33 -16.95 -19.32
C ASN A 69 -9.52 -16.05 -18.95
N SER A 70 -10.42 -16.55 -18.11
CA SER A 70 -11.56 -15.78 -17.61
C SER A 70 -11.95 -16.26 -16.22
N LEU A 71 -12.44 -15.34 -15.39
CA LEU A 71 -12.94 -15.63 -14.05
C LEU A 71 -14.17 -14.77 -13.77
N PRO A 72 -15.19 -15.33 -13.09
CA PRO A 72 -16.27 -14.50 -12.58
C PRO A 72 -15.74 -13.42 -11.64
N MET A 73 -16.34 -12.23 -11.67
CA MET A 73 -15.90 -11.09 -10.88
C MET A 73 -15.82 -11.40 -9.38
N GLY A 74 -16.75 -12.22 -8.87
CA GLY A 74 -16.72 -12.63 -7.47
C GLY A 74 -15.47 -13.41 -7.09
N LYS A 75 -14.98 -14.27 -7.99
CA LYS A 75 -13.76 -15.04 -7.75
C LYS A 75 -12.52 -14.15 -7.85
N ILE A 76 -12.51 -13.16 -8.73
CA ILE A 76 -11.43 -12.19 -8.82
C ILE A 76 -11.36 -11.40 -7.51
N GLY A 77 -12.48 -10.88 -7.03
CA GLY A 77 -12.51 -10.14 -5.77
C GLY A 77 -12.01 -10.95 -4.59
N ALA A 78 -12.43 -12.22 -4.50
CA ALA A 78 -12.00 -13.08 -3.41
C ALA A 78 -10.50 -13.34 -3.42
N ARG A 79 -9.87 -13.40 -4.58
CA ARG A 79 -8.42 -13.67 -4.70
C ARG A 79 -7.56 -12.44 -4.50
N LEU A 80 -8.10 -11.26 -4.69
CA LEU A 80 -7.35 -10.00 -4.55
C LEU A 80 -7.51 -9.33 -3.18
N GLN A 81 -8.33 -9.88 -2.32
CA GLN A 81 -8.48 -9.34 -0.97
C GLN A 81 -7.43 -9.83 0.01
#